data_7051eb272cb3ca1f07188f1a346e75ec
#
_entry.id   7051eb272cb3ca1f07188f1a346e75ec
#
_cell.length_a   1.000
_cell.length_b   1.000
_cell.length_c   1.000
_cell.angle_alpha   90.00
_cell.angle_beta   90.00
_cell.angle_gamma   90.00
#
_symmetry.space_group_name_H-M   'P 1'
#
loop_
_entity.id
_entity.type
_entity.pdbx_description
1 polymer ?
#
loop_
_entity_poly.entity_id
_entity_poly.type
_entity_poly.pdbx_seq_one_letter_code
_entity_poly.pdbx_strand_id
1 'polypeptide(L)'
;YGVLTWSNGDKYEGDFNGGLRDGYGVLTWVTGEVYEGHYRLGVREGSGSMQYSNGDSYKGDWEDDTFNGVGVYIFSNGAKYDGEFQNGIRNGKGVYVYNNGNKFSGNFENGQRTGLGTYKLQNGEIYIGNFRHDKYEGEGKYTWVNGDHYEGQWIKGRMHGNGRYTWSNGDFYYGEYKRDKMHGKGVLSRLNGRYKGQFKNGFKHGEGVYVGSNGYSYAGDWLNGKKSGLGVSSWPDGE
;
A
#
# COMPACT_ATOMS: atom_id res chain seq x y z
N TYR A 1 -32.85 22.20 26.02
CA TYR A 1 -32.73 22.58 24.63
C TYR A 1 -32.77 24.11 24.48
N GLY A 2 -31.98 24.66 23.56
CA GLY A 2 -31.93 26.10 23.31
C GLY A 2 -31.33 26.44 21.95
N VAL A 3 -31.38 27.74 21.64
CA VAL A 3 -30.77 28.33 20.45
C VAL A 3 -29.82 29.43 20.90
N LEU A 4 -28.59 29.40 20.42
CA LEU A 4 -27.60 30.46 20.62
C LEU A 4 -27.12 30.96 19.26
N THR A 5 -27.16 32.27 19.06
CA THR A 5 -26.60 32.92 17.88
C THR A 5 -25.53 33.90 18.33
N TRP A 6 -24.33 33.74 17.75
CA TRP A 6 -23.21 34.66 18.02
C TRP A 6 -23.27 35.88 17.10
N SER A 7 -22.58 36.93 17.49
CA SER A 7 -22.55 38.20 16.73
C SER A 7 -21.88 38.06 15.35
N ASN A 8 -21.06 37.04 15.13
CA ASN A 8 -20.45 36.73 13.83
C ASN A 8 -21.40 35.98 12.87
N GLY A 9 -22.59 35.58 13.35
CA GLY A 9 -23.59 34.84 12.58
C GLY A 9 -23.59 33.32 12.78
N ASP A 10 -22.65 32.76 13.55
CA ASP A 10 -22.71 31.34 13.90
C ASP A 10 -23.94 31.03 14.75
N LYS A 11 -24.50 29.83 14.59
CA LYS A 11 -25.73 29.41 15.28
C LYS A 11 -25.57 28.01 15.85
N TYR A 12 -25.91 27.84 17.11
CA TYR A 12 -26.05 26.53 17.75
C TYR A 12 -27.51 26.29 18.13
N GLU A 13 -28.00 25.09 17.85
CA GLU A 13 -29.31 24.59 18.26
C GLU A 13 -29.13 23.24 18.92
N GLY A 14 -29.44 23.09 20.19
CA GLY A 14 -29.21 21.82 20.89
C GLY A 14 -29.37 21.92 22.40
N ASP A 15 -28.83 20.92 23.06
CA ASP A 15 -28.90 20.79 24.51
C ASP A 15 -27.83 21.62 25.21
N PHE A 16 -28.18 22.13 26.40
CA PHE A 16 -27.30 22.90 27.26
C PHE A 16 -27.35 22.36 28.68
N ASN A 17 -26.22 22.40 29.35
CA ASN A 17 -26.10 22.16 30.79
C ASN A 17 -25.17 23.20 31.42
N GLY A 18 -25.64 23.94 32.43
CA GLY A 18 -24.87 25.00 33.10
C GLY A 18 -24.35 26.10 32.15
N GLY A 19 -25.09 26.38 31.06
CA GLY A 19 -24.70 27.38 30.05
C GLY A 19 -23.70 26.90 29.01
N LEU A 20 -23.24 25.65 29.06
CA LEU A 20 -22.38 25.02 28.10
C LEU A 20 -23.20 24.10 27.20
N ARG A 21 -22.74 23.91 25.91
CA ARG A 21 -23.28 22.89 25.01
C ARG A 21 -23.02 21.53 25.63
N ASP A 22 -24.05 20.71 25.86
CA ASP A 22 -23.96 19.43 26.55
C ASP A 22 -25.15 18.56 26.14
N GLY A 23 -24.92 17.40 25.55
CA GLY A 23 -25.91 16.59 24.87
C GLY A 23 -25.85 16.71 23.35
N TYR A 24 -26.98 16.59 22.69
CA TYR A 24 -27.02 16.61 21.20
C TYR A 24 -27.29 18.03 20.70
N GLY A 25 -26.62 18.38 19.57
CA GLY A 25 -26.84 19.69 18.96
C GLY A 25 -26.26 19.85 17.58
N VAL A 26 -26.65 20.90 16.90
CA VAL A 26 -26.21 21.33 15.59
C VAL A 26 -25.55 22.70 15.70
N LEU A 27 -24.31 22.80 15.25
CA LEU A 27 -23.58 24.06 15.10
C LEU A 27 -23.39 24.37 13.63
N THR A 28 -23.91 25.51 13.21
CA THR A 28 -23.74 26.03 11.85
C THR A 28 -22.87 27.29 11.93
N TRP A 29 -21.74 27.25 11.23
CA TRP A 29 -20.88 28.42 11.09
C TRP A 29 -21.32 29.29 9.91
N VAL A 30 -21.09 30.57 10.01
CA VAL A 30 -21.39 31.54 8.94
C VAL A 30 -20.62 31.24 7.65
N THR A 31 -19.49 30.53 7.75
CA THR A 31 -18.64 30.06 6.65
C THR A 31 -19.23 28.86 5.91
N GLY A 32 -20.36 28.30 6.40
CA GLY A 32 -21.10 27.21 5.78
C GLY A 32 -20.76 25.82 6.29
N GLU A 33 -19.84 25.70 7.25
CA GLU A 33 -19.63 24.42 7.93
C GLU A 33 -20.81 24.08 8.82
N VAL A 34 -21.06 22.76 9.00
CA VAL A 34 -22.10 22.24 9.88
C VAL A 34 -21.56 21.07 10.67
N TYR A 35 -21.65 21.15 11.99
CA TYR A 35 -21.46 19.99 12.84
C TYR A 35 -22.80 19.58 13.44
N GLU A 36 -23.10 18.31 13.43
CA GLU A 36 -24.26 17.69 14.03
C GLU A 36 -23.81 16.48 14.86
N GLY A 37 -24.02 16.52 16.17
CA GLY A 37 -23.56 15.45 17.06
C GLY A 37 -23.59 15.79 18.53
N HIS A 38 -22.86 15.01 19.30
CA HIS A 38 -22.81 15.13 20.75
C HIS A 38 -21.77 16.15 21.22
N TYR A 39 -22.09 16.80 22.29
CA TYR A 39 -21.24 17.74 23.02
C TYR A 39 -21.15 17.32 24.49
N ARG A 40 -20.04 17.59 25.11
CA ARG A 40 -19.82 17.48 26.54
C ARG A 40 -19.00 18.67 27.01
N LEU A 41 -19.54 19.42 28.00
CA LEU A 41 -18.90 20.62 28.58
C LEU A 41 -18.39 21.61 27.51
N GLY A 42 -19.13 21.76 26.39
CA GLY A 42 -18.84 22.74 25.35
C GLY A 42 -17.98 22.22 24.18
N VAL A 43 -17.37 21.02 24.28
CA VAL A 43 -16.56 20.41 23.24
C VAL A 43 -17.31 19.28 22.51
N ARG A 44 -16.94 18.98 21.26
CA ARG A 44 -17.49 17.83 20.52
C ARG A 44 -16.93 16.55 21.12
N GLU A 45 -17.83 15.66 21.47
CA GLU A 45 -17.52 14.42 22.18
C GLU A 45 -18.47 13.32 21.74
N GLY A 46 -18.01 12.05 21.63
CA GLY A 46 -18.86 10.94 21.19
C GLY A 46 -19.12 10.98 19.69
N SER A 47 -20.30 10.57 19.25
CA SER A 47 -20.60 10.47 17.81
C SER A 47 -21.06 11.79 17.22
N GLY A 48 -20.58 12.09 16.01
CA GLY A 48 -20.99 13.31 15.29
C GLY A 48 -20.59 13.29 13.82
N SER A 49 -21.18 14.22 13.07
CA SER A 49 -20.85 14.46 11.67
C SER A 49 -20.46 15.91 11.46
N MET A 50 -19.48 16.13 10.59
CA MET A 50 -19.00 17.45 10.17
C MET A 50 -19.06 17.56 8.66
N GLN A 51 -19.68 18.61 8.18
CA GLN A 51 -19.64 19.03 6.79
C GLN A 51 -18.79 20.29 6.69
N TYR A 52 -17.75 20.26 5.89
CA TYR A 52 -16.85 21.39 5.68
C TYR A 52 -17.26 22.24 4.49
N SER A 53 -16.97 23.53 4.51
CA SER A 53 -17.24 24.46 3.43
C SER A 53 -16.52 24.14 2.10
N ASN A 54 -15.39 23.43 2.20
CA ASN A 54 -14.62 22.95 1.03
C ASN A 54 -15.23 21.69 0.38
N GLY A 55 -16.33 21.15 0.93
CA GLY A 55 -17.02 19.94 0.45
C GLY A 55 -16.51 18.64 1.07
N ASP A 56 -15.50 18.67 1.93
CA ASP A 56 -15.12 17.50 2.73
C ASP A 56 -16.21 17.17 3.76
N SER A 57 -16.27 15.92 4.22
CA SER A 57 -17.14 15.55 5.33
C SER A 57 -16.49 14.47 6.21
N TYR A 58 -16.85 14.50 7.48
CA TYR A 58 -16.49 13.46 8.44
C TYR A 58 -17.74 12.98 9.18
N LYS A 59 -17.80 11.69 9.45
CA LYS A 59 -18.80 11.08 10.32
C LYS A 59 -18.12 9.99 11.15
N GLY A 60 -18.18 10.11 12.46
CA GLY A 60 -17.52 9.16 13.36
C GLY A 60 -17.42 9.68 14.79
N ASP A 61 -16.43 9.14 15.50
CA ASP A 61 -16.19 9.42 16.90
C ASP A 61 -15.35 10.69 17.08
N TRP A 62 -15.66 11.44 18.14
CA TRP A 62 -15.04 12.69 18.53
C TRP A 62 -14.60 12.63 19.98
N GLU A 63 -13.47 13.21 20.29
CA GLU A 63 -12.94 13.43 21.63
C GLU A 63 -12.22 14.77 21.64
N ASP A 64 -12.57 15.64 22.60
CA ASP A 64 -12.00 16.98 22.77
C ASP A 64 -11.91 17.77 21.45
N ASP A 65 -13.03 17.92 20.73
CA ASP A 65 -13.13 18.60 19.43
C ASP A 65 -12.34 17.99 18.29
N THR A 66 -11.79 16.78 18.44
CA THR A 66 -10.92 16.13 17.46
C THR A 66 -11.48 14.76 17.04
N PHE A 67 -11.21 14.32 15.80
CA PHE A 67 -11.54 12.95 15.39
C PHE A 67 -10.72 11.95 16.20
N ASN A 68 -11.39 11.05 16.88
CA ASN A 68 -10.72 10.01 17.67
C ASN A 68 -11.62 8.77 17.69
N GLY A 69 -11.05 7.56 17.56
CA GLY A 69 -11.87 6.36 17.38
C GLY A 69 -12.16 6.04 15.92
N VAL A 70 -13.37 5.55 15.62
CA VAL A 70 -13.73 5.07 14.27
C VAL A 70 -14.54 6.11 13.52
N GLY A 71 -14.21 6.30 12.24
CA GLY A 71 -14.95 7.26 11.42
C GLY A 71 -14.73 7.11 9.93
N VAL A 72 -15.54 7.85 9.19
CA VAL A 72 -15.48 7.95 7.73
C VAL A 72 -15.21 9.40 7.36
N TYR A 73 -14.11 9.62 6.64
CA TYR A 73 -13.78 10.92 6.04
C TYR A 73 -13.93 10.83 4.52
N ILE A 74 -14.73 11.72 3.95
CA ILE A 74 -14.91 11.84 2.50
C ILE A 74 -14.31 13.17 2.09
N PHE A 75 -13.34 13.11 1.19
CA PHE A 75 -12.70 14.29 0.61
C PHE A 75 -13.54 14.85 -0.54
N SER A 76 -13.51 16.14 -0.74
CA SER A 76 -14.22 16.83 -1.83
C SER A 76 -13.82 16.35 -3.23
N ASN A 77 -12.63 15.79 -3.37
CA ASN A 77 -12.14 15.17 -4.60
C ASN A 77 -12.67 13.73 -4.84
N GLY A 78 -13.55 13.22 -3.96
CA GLY A 78 -14.13 11.88 -4.02
C GLY A 78 -13.31 10.76 -3.38
N ALA A 79 -12.12 11.04 -2.84
CA ALA A 79 -11.40 10.05 -2.04
C ALA A 79 -12.13 9.80 -0.71
N LYS A 80 -11.98 8.60 -0.15
CA LYS A 80 -12.64 8.20 1.11
C LYS A 80 -11.66 7.45 2.00
N TYR A 81 -11.65 7.81 3.27
CA TYR A 81 -11.05 6.98 4.32
C TYR A 81 -12.14 6.46 5.25
N ASP A 82 -12.06 5.19 5.61
CA ASP A 82 -12.98 4.50 6.52
C ASP A 82 -12.13 3.68 7.48
N GLY A 83 -12.07 4.08 8.74
CA GLY A 83 -11.15 3.45 9.70
C GLY A 83 -10.91 4.25 10.97
N GLU A 84 -9.83 3.91 11.63
CA GLU A 84 -9.46 4.45 12.93
C GLU A 84 -8.71 5.79 12.80
N PHE A 85 -9.01 6.71 13.72
CA PHE A 85 -8.36 8.00 13.88
C PHE A 85 -7.80 8.13 15.29
N GLN A 86 -6.72 8.86 15.41
CA GLN A 86 -6.16 9.31 16.68
C GLN A 86 -5.72 10.78 16.53
N ASN A 87 -6.25 11.65 17.36
CA ASN A 87 -5.95 13.10 17.34
C ASN A 87 -6.08 13.70 15.91
N GLY A 88 -7.17 13.37 15.20
CA GLY A 88 -7.45 13.89 13.88
C GLY A 88 -6.66 13.21 12.73
N ILE A 89 -5.77 12.29 13.04
CA ILE A 89 -4.88 11.63 12.07
C ILE A 89 -5.29 10.17 11.91
N ARG A 90 -5.28 9.66 10.67
CA ARG A 90 -5.51 8.23 10.39
C ARG A 90 -4.46 7.41 11.13
N ASN A 91 -4.92 6.52 12.03
CA ASN A 91 -4.05 5.71 12.86
C ASN A 91 -4.79 4.41 13.23
N GLY A 92 -4.14 3.25 13.10
CA GLY A 92 -4.80 1.96 13.26
C GLY A 92 -5.30 1.37 11.94
N LYS A 93 -6.34 0.54 11.98
CA LYS A 93 -6.88 -0.15 10.79
C LYS A 93 -7.78 0.77 9.99
N GLY A 94 -7.67 0.66 8.66
CA GLY A 94 -8.55 1.42 7.79
C GLY A 94 -8.50 1.01 6.32
N VAL A 95 -9.46 1.55 5.59
CA VAL A 95 -9.60 1.42 4.15
C VAL A 95 -9.54 2.81 3.53
N TYR A 96 -8.59 3.03 2.64
CA TYR A 96 -8.51 4.25 1.85
C TYR A 96 -8.85 3.96 0.39
N VAL A 97 -9.87 4.61 -0.11
CA VAL A 97 -10.22 4.61 -1.54
C VAL A 97 -9.76 5.94 -2.11
N TYR A 98 -8.83 5.89 -3.04
CA TYR A 98 -8.29 7.08 -3.70
C TYR A 98 -9.24 7.57 -4.78
N ASN A 99 -9.19 8.86 -5.12
CA ASN A 99 -10.00 9.45 -6.19
C ASN A 99 -9.75 8.84 -7.58
N ASN A 100 -8.59 8.21 -7.79
CA ASN A 100 -8.25 7.49 -9.02
C ASN A 100 -8.71 6.02 -9.02
N GLY A 101 -9.52 5.59 -8.04
CA GLY A 101 -10.05 4.24 -7.93
C GLY A 101 -9.11 3.21 -7.27
N ASN A 102 -7.87 3.56 -6.96
CA ASN A 102 -7.00 2.69 -6.17
C ASN A 102 -7.58 2.50 -4.77
N LYS A 103 -7.27 1.36 -4.13
CA LYS A 103 -7.76 1.05 -2.78
C LYS A 103 -6.65 0.45 -1.93
N PHE A 104 -6.45 0.99 -0.75
CA PHE A 104 -5.61 0.38 0.28
C PHE A 104 -6.50 -0.12 1.43
N SER A 105 -6.19 -1.29 1.96
CA SER A 105 -6.78 -1.85 3.18
C SER A 105 -5.65 -2.40 4.05
N GLY A 106 -5.51 -1.88 5.26
CA GLY A 106 -4.39 -2.24 6.15
C GLY A 106 -4.25 -1.27 7.31
N ASN A 107 -3.03 -1.18 7.84
CA ASN A 107 -2.73 -0.33 8.98
C ASN A 107 -2.18 1.03 8.54
N PHE A 108 -2.50 2.04 9.34
CA PHE A 108 -1.98 3.40 9.26
C PHE A 108 -1.27 3.77 10.56
N GLU A 109 -0.23 4.53 10.45
CA GLU A 109 0.48 5.16 11.56
C GLU A 109 0.86 6.57 11.15
N ASN A 110 0.43 7.56 11.93
CA ASN A 110 0.62 8.99 11.62
C ASN A 110 0.22 9.35 10.16
N GLY A 111 -0.92 8.82 9.71
CA GLY A 111 -1.47 9.05 8.38
C GLY A 111 -0.84 8.27 7.24
N GLN A 112 0.23 7.50 7.48
CA GLN A 112 0.98 6.73 6.49
C GLN A 112 0.64 5.23 6.59
N ARG A 113 0.64 4.54 5.44
CA ARG A 113 0.47 3.08 5.40
C ARG A 113 1.67 2.41 6.04
N THR A 114 1.39 1.44 6.94
CA THR A 114 2.40 0.68 7.70
C THR A 114 1.97 -0.77 7.89
N GLY A 115 2.90 -1.66 8.26
CA GLY A 115 2.60 -3.07 8.52
C GLY A 115 1.96 -3.79 7.34
N LEU A 116 1.23 -4.86 7.63
CA LEU A 116 0.57 -5.66 6.60
C LEU A 116 -0.62 -4.92 5.98
N GLY A 117 -0.73 -4.99 4.65
CA GLY A 117 -1.85 -4.40 3.92
C GLY A 117 -2.00 -4.95 2.50
N THR A 118 -3.15 -4.64 1.91
CA THR A 118 -3.47 -4.93 0.51
C THR A 118 -3.66 -3.61 -0.23
N TYR A 119 -2.94 -3.42 -1.31
CA TYR A 119 -3.11 -2.29 -2.21
C TYR A 119 -3.57 -2.79 -3.59
N LYS A 120 -4.78 -2.41 -3.97
CA LYS A 120 -5.37 -2.73 -5.27
C LYS A 120 -5.35 -1.47 -6.13
N LEU A 121 -4.77 -1.57 -7.30
CA LEU A 121 -4.77 -0.52 -8.30
C LEU A 121 -6.02 -0.63 -9.18
N GLN A 122 -6.47 0.49 -9.71
CA GLN A 122 -7.64 0.52 -10.60
C GLN A 122 -7.45 -0.34 -11.86
N ASN A 123 -6.22 -0.47 -12.36
CA ASN A 123 -5.88 -1.30 -13.51
C ASN A 123 -5.92 -2.81 -13.22
N GLY A 124 -6.20 -3.23 -11.97
CA GLY A 124 -6.28 -4.63 -11.55
C GLY A 124 -5.00 -5.20 -10.92
N GLU A 125 -3.92 -4.45 -10.88
CA GLU A 125 -2.70 -4.88 -10.17
C GLU A 125 -2.94 -4.89 -8.66
N ILE A 126 -2.26 -5.82 -7.96
CA ILE A 126 -2.44 -6.02 -6.52
C ILE A 126 -1.09 -6.22 -5.87
N TYR A 127 -0.85 -5.48 -4.79
CA TYR A 127 0.21 -5.77 -3.83
C TYR A 127 -0.40 -6.25 -2.51
N ILE A 128 0.13 -7.33 -1.96
CA ILE A 128 -0.19 -7.85 -0.62
C ILE A 128 1.13 -8.04 0.11
N GLY A 129 1.32 -7.34 1.21
CA GLY A 129 2.60 -7.40 1.94
C GLY A 129 2.77 -6.27 2.92
N ASN A 130 4.01 -6.10 3.37
CA ASN A 130 4.35 -5.08 4.35
C ASN A 130 4.54 -3.70 3.70
N PHE A 131 4.16 -2.68 4.46
CA PHE A 131 4.35 -1.27 4.15
C PHE A 131 5.19 -0.60 5.24
N ARG A 132 5.96 0.40 4.86
CA ARG A 132 6.64 1.33 5.76
C ARG A 132 6.73 2.69 5.09
N HIS A 133 6.18 3.72 5.76
CA HIS A 133 6.11 5.09 5.22
C HIS A 133 5.60 5.12 3.77
N ASP A 134 4.42 4.54 3.55
CA ASP A 134 3.73 4.44 2.26
C ASP A 134 4.43 3.62 1.17
N LYS A 135 5.54 2.94 1.45
CA LYS A 135 6.30 2.13 0.49
C LYS A 135 6.20 0.66 0.81
N TYR A 136 6.27 -0.20 -0.23
CA TYR A 136 6.45 -1.64 -0.06
C TYR A 136 7.78 -1.88 0.65
N GLU A 137 7.77 -2.70 1.69
CA GLU A 137 8.92 -2.98 2.54
C GLU A 137 8.80 -4.41 3.09
N GLY A 138 9.92 -5.11 3.33
CA GLY A 138 9.88 -6.47 3.85
C GLY A 138 9.29 -7.48 2.87
N GLU A 139 8.57 -8.48 3.36
CA GLU A 139 7.97 -9.51 2.50
C GLU A 139 6.67 -9.04 1.87
N GLY A 140 6.47 -9.39 0.59
CA GLY A 140 5.25 -9.07 -0.12
C GLY A 140 5.14 -9.73 -1.49
N LYS A 141 3.89 -9.81 -1.97
CA LYS A 141 3.54 -10.32 -3.29
C LYS A 141 2.91 -9.22 -4.14
N TYR A 142 3.47 -9.00 -5.32
CA TYR A 142 2.89 -8.13 -6.35
C TYR A 142 2.40 -8.97 -7.51
N THR A 143 1.19 -8.74 -7.97
CA THR A 143 0.60 -9.39 -9.14
C THR A 143 0.26 -8.32 -10.18
N TRP A 144 0.83 -8.43 -11.36
CA TRP A 144 0.58 -7.56 -12.51
C TRP A 144 -0.65 -7.97 -13.29
N VAL A 145 -1.19 -7.06 -14.09
CA VAL A 145 -2.39 -7.29 -14.93
C VAL A 145 -2.21 -8.46 -15.90
N ASN A 146 -0.98 -8.65 -16.43
CA ASN A 146 -0.67 -9.73 -17.38
C ASN A 146 -0.56 -11.12 -16.72
N GLY A 147 -0.76 -11.21 -15.39
CA GLY A 147 -0.66 -12.45 -14.62
C GLY A 147 0.74 -12.78 -14.09
N ASP A 148 1.74 -12.00 -14.45
CA ASP A 148 3.05 -12.10 -13.80
C ASP A 148 2.92 -11.82 -12.31
N HIS A 149 3.77 -12.42 -11.49
CA HIS A 149 3.82 -12.05 -10.07
C HIS A 149 5.23 -12.20 -9.51
N TYR A 150 5.53 -11.34 -8.54
CA TYR A 150 6.73 -11.42 -7.72
C TYR A 150 6.33 -11.67 -6.28
N GLU A 151 7.02 -12.59 -5.62
CA GLU A 151 6.88 -12.88 -4.20
C GLU A 151 8.26 -12.91 -3.56
N GLY A 152 8.49 -12.06 -2.56
CA GLY A 152 9.80 -11.92 -1.92
C GLY A 152 9.98 -10.57 -1.24
N GLN A 153 11.25 -10.20 -1.06
CA GLN A 153 11.66 -9.04 -0.29
C GLN A 153 11.57 -7.74 -1.08
N TRP A 154 11.15 -6.68 -0.39
CA TRP A 154 11.00 -5.33 -0.90
C TRP A 154 11.76 -4.35 -0.02
N ILE A 155 12.43 -3.39 -0.63
CA ILE A 155 13.05 -2.26 0.04
C ILE A 155 12.67 -0.98 -0.70
N LYS A 156 11.98 -0.07 0.02
CA LYS A 156 11.56 1.25 -0.51
C LYS A 156 10.81 1.16 -1.84
N GLY A 157 9.89 0.18 -1.96
CA GLY A 157 9.06 -0.04 -3.13
C GLY A 157 9.73 -0.78 -4.29
N ARG A 158 10.91 -1.36 -4.09
CA ARG A 158 11.66 -2.10 -5.12
C ARG A 158 11.92 -3.54 -4.69
N MET A 159 11.84 -4.47 -5.63
CA MET A 159 12.27 -5.86 -5.44
C MET A 159 13.74 -5.87 -5.01
N HIS A 160 14.02 -6.60 -3.90
CA HIS A 160 15.34 -6.66 -3.29
C HIS A 160 15.53 -8.01 -2.58
N GLY A 161 16.76 -8.35 -2.15
CA GLY A 161 17.02 -9.59 -1.41
C GLY A 161 16.55 -10.82 -2.17
N ASN A 162 16.02 -11.82 -1.48
CA ASN A 162 15.55 -13.05 -2.12
C ASN A 162 14.10 -12.93 -2.56
N GLY A 163 13.79 -13.48 -3.74
CA GLY A 163 12.43 -13.51 -4.23
C GLY A 163 12.25 -14.41 -5.46
N ARG A 164 11.00 -14.66 -5.80
CA ARG A 164 10.57 -15.40 -6.97
C ARG A 164 9.72 -14.51 -7.86
N TYR A 165 10.16 -14.33 -9.09
CA TYR A 165 9.33 -13.78 -10.17
C TYR A 165 8.84 -14.92 -11.03
N THR A 166 7.53 -14.99 -11.24
CA THR A 166 6.91 -15.98 -12.12
C THR A 166 6.19 -15.23 -13.24
N TRP A 167 6.58 -15.51 -14.46
CA TRP A 167 5.89 -14.98 -15.64
C TRP A 167 4.58 -15.75 -15.87
N SER A 168 3.63 -15.11 -16.54
CA SER A 168 2.31 -15.68 -16.83
C SER A 168 2.36 -16.97 -17.69
N ASN A 169 3.45 -17.16 -18.44
CA ASN A 169 3.71 -18.38 -19.21
C ASN A 169 4.29 -19.55 -18.39
N GLY A 170 4.46 -19.36 -17.05
CA GLY A 170 5.02 -20.36 -16.16
C GLY A 170 6.54 -20.35 -16.01
N ASP A 171 7.26 -19.57 -16.81
CA ASP A 171 8.69 -19.32 -16.59
C ASP A 171 8.89 -18.69 -15.19
N PHE A 172 10.06 -18.86 -14.60
CA PHE A 172 10.35 -18.19 -13.33
C PHE A 172 11.84 -17.87 -13.15
N TYR A 173 12.10 -16.86 -12.37
CA TYR A 173 13.37 -16.63 -11.71
C TYR A 173 13.20 -16.75 -10.18
N TYR A 174 14.09 -17.47 -9.54
CA TYR A 174 14.19 -17.55 -8.08
C TYR A 174 15.63 -17.26 -7.66
N GLY A 175 15.83 -16.25 -6.84
CA GLY A 175 17.18 -15.84 -6.42
C GLY A 175 17.22 -14.43 -5.86
N GLU A 176 18.41 -13.87 -5.84
CA GLU A 176 18.67 -12.54 -5.32
C GLU A 176 18.25 -11.44 -6.30
N TYR A 177 17.72 -10.36 -5.74
CA TYR A 177 17.34 -9.13 -6.44
C TYR A 177 18.08 -7.93 -5.86
N LYS A 178 18.40 -6.97 -6.68
CA LYS A 178 18.92 -5.67 -6.29
C LYS A 178 18.28 -4.58 -7.14
N ARG A 179 17.40 -3.76 -6.51
CA ARG A 179 16.70 -2.65 -7.16
C ARG A 179 16.00 -3.09 -8.47
N ASP A 180 15.07 -4.03 -8.33
CA ASP A 180 14.22 -4.60 -9.41
C ASP A 180 14.96 -5.47 -10.44
N LYS A 181 16.23 -5.77 -10.25
CA LYS A 181 17.03 -6.57 -11.18
C LYS A 181 17.53 -7.86 -10.56
N MET A 182 17.47 -8.96 -11.29
CA MET A 182 18.13 -10.22 -10.92
C MET A 182 19.60 -9.93 -10.64
N HIS A 183 20.09 -10.41 -9.49
CA HIS A 183 21.45 -10.18 -9.00
C HIS A 183 21.93 -11.40 -8.19
N GLY A 184 23.23 -11.44 -7.84
CA GLY A 184 23.78 -12.51 -7.00
C GLY A 184 23.51 -13.91 -7.55
N LYS A 185 23.19 -14.87 -6.70
CA LYS A 185 22.92 -16.25 -7.07
C LYS A 185 21.44 -16.47 -7.37
N GLY A 186 21.13 -17.25 -8.41
CA GLY A 186 19.74 -17.54 -8.74
C GLY A 186 19.56 -18.67 -9.76
N VAL A 187 18.31 -18.99 -9.99
CA VAL A 187 17.84 -19.97 -10.96
C VAL A 187 16.83 -19.29 -11.87
N LEU A 188 17.09 -19.30 -13.17
CA LEU A 188 16.16 -18.88 -14.20
C LEU A 188 15.70 -20.12 -14.97
N SER A 189 14.42 -20.44 -14.92
CA SER A 189 13.80 -21.53 -15.63
C SER A 189 12.88 -20.98 -16.71
N ARG A 190 13.08 -21.41 -17.94
CA ARG A 190 12.29 -21.06 -19.11
C ARG A 190 11.95 -22.29 -19.92
N LEU A 191 10.99 -22.17 -20.84
CA LEU A 191 10.57 -23.27 -21.72
C LEU A 191 11.74 -23.94 -22.43
N ASN A 192 12.75 -23.18 -22.88
CA ASN A 192 13.89 -23.66 -23.62
C ASN A 192 15.08 -24.12 -22.77
N GLY A 193 14.97 -24.07 -21.43
CA GLY A 193 16.03 -24.57 -20.53
C GLY A 193 16.13 -23.79 -19.22
N ARG A 194 17.04 -24.26 -18.39
CA ARG A 194 17.27 -23.78 -17.03
C ARG A 194 18.70 -23.31 -16.83
N TYR A 195 18.86 -22.13 -16.27
CA TYR A 195 20.16 -21.63 -15.84
C TYR A 195 20.19 -21.54 -14.30
N LYS A 196 21.30 -22.04 -13.71
CA LYS A 196 21.61 -21.87 -12.28
C LYS A 196 23.00 -21.28 -12.18
N GLY A 197 23.13 -20.11 -11.58
CA GLY A 197 24.42 -19.42 -11.48
C GLY A 197 24.29 -18.00 -10.97
N GLN A 198 25.29 -17.21 -11.30
CA GLN A 198 25.36 -15.80 -10.89
C GLN A 198 24.66 -14.88 -11.90
N PHE A 199 24.13 -13.78 -11.35
CA PHE A 199 23.47 -12.70 -12.11
C PHE A 199 24.05 -11.35 -11.71
N LYS A 200 24.12 -10.43 -12.64
CA LYS A 200 24.50 -9.03 -12.41
C LYS A 200 23.61 -8.13 -13.26
N ASN A 201 22.89 -7.23 -12.62
CA ASN A 201 22.03 -6.25 -13.28
C ASN A 201 21.02 -6.85 -14.28
N GLY A 202 20.46 -8.01 -13.98
CA GLY A 202 19.48 -8.72 -14.82
C GLY A 202 20.06 -9.72 -15.81
N PHE A 203 21.39 -9.81 -15.95
CA PHE A 203 22.05 -10.70 -16.90
C PHE A 203 22.77 -11.84 -16.19
N LYS A 204 22.82 -13.02 -16.83
CA LYS A 204 23.72 -14.13 -16.45
C LYS A 204 25.15 -13.58 -16.41
N HIS A 205 25.89 -13.88 -15.34
CA HIS A 205 27.24 -13.33 -15.12
C HIS A 205 28.04 -14.29 -14.23
N GLY A 206 29.39 -14.19 -14.26
CA GLY A 206 30.24 -15.08 -13.47
C GLY A 206 30.00 -16.56 -13.78
N GLU A 207 30.12 -17.42 -12.82
CA GLU A 207 29.98 -18.87 -13.00
C GLU A 207 28.49 -19.29 -13.05
N GLY A 208 28.19 -20.26 -13.95
CA GLY A 208 26.84 -20.81 -14.02
C GLY A 208 26.71 -21.99 -14.94
N VAL A 209 25.64 -22.76 -14.73
CA VAL A 209 25.29 -23.94 -15.47
C VAL A 209 23.97 -23.68 -16.21
N TYR A 210 23.95 -23.92 -17.50
CA TYR A 210 22.76 -23.93 -18.34
C TYR A 210 22.48 -25.35 -18.83
N VAL A 211 21.23 -25.78 -18.75
CA VAL A 211 20.71 -27.01 -19.30
C VAL A 211 19.54 -26.68 -20.22
N GLY A 212 19.66 -26.91 -21.46
CA GLY A 212 18.63 -26.74 -22.48
C GLY A 212 17.59 -27.86 -22.44
N SER A 213 16.38 -27.60 -22.93
CA SER A 213 15.32 -28.59 -23.08
C SER A 213 15.66 -29.71 -24.10
N ASN A 214 16.60 -29.45 -24.99
CA ASN A 214 17.13 -30.42 -25.94
C ASN A 214 18.29 -31.28 -25.40
N GLY A 215 18.57 -31.18 -24.08
CA GLY A 215 19.65 -31.91 -23.42
C GLY A 215 21.05 -31.28 -23.52
N TYR A 216 21.22 -30.23 -24.33
CA TYR A 216 22.47 -29.49 -24.38
C TYR A 216 22.76 -28.85 -22.99
N SER A 217 24.02 -28.92 -22.55
CA SER A 217 24.43 -28.22 -21.31
C SER A 217 25.70 -27.38 -21.53
N TYR A 218 25.86 -26.37 -20.70
CA TYR A 218 27.07 -25.57 -20.60
C TYR A 218 27.34 -25.23 -19.14
N ALA A 219 28.54 -25.51 -18.70
CA ALA A 219 29.03 -25.14 -17.37
C ALA A 219 30.28 -24.28 -17.52
N GLY A 220 30.28 -23.06 -17.03
CA GLY A 220 31.42 -22.16 -17.19
C GLY A 220 31.07 -20.70 -16.95
N ASP A 221 31.92 -19.83 -17.49
CA ASP A 221 31.84 -18.39 -17.33
C ASP A 221 30.78 -17.70 -18.18
N TRP A 222 30.15 -16.68 -17.65
CA TRP A 222 29.14 -15.86 -18.30
C TRP A 222 29.45 -14.37 -18.14
N LEU A 223 29.32 -13.62 -19.21
CA LEU A 223 29.46 -12.16 -19.19
C LEU A 223 28.28 -11.51 -19.92
N ASN A 224 27.49 -10.73 -19.18
CA ASN A 224 26.34 -9.96 -19.71
C ASN A 224 25.39 -10.83 -20.56
N GLY A 225 25.04 -12.03 -20.06
CA GLY A 225 24.10 -12.95 -20.66
C GLY A 225 24.69 -13.91 -21.71
N LYS A 226 25.95 -13.74 -22.08
CA LYS A 226 26.66 -14.57 -23.06
C LYS A 226 27.67 -15.47 -22.38
N LYS A 227 27.94 -16.67 -22.97
CA LYS A 227 29.04 -17.53 -22.57
C LYS A 227 30.36 -16.77 -22.80
N SER A 228 31.31 -16.93 -21.86
CA SER A 228 32.59 -16.20 -21.88
C SER A 228 33.65 -17.03 -21.15
N GLY A 229 34.92 -16.70 -21.35
CA GLY A 229 36.00 -17.35 -20.61
C GLY A 229 36.06 -18.86 -20.79
N LEU A 230 36.32 -19.56 -19.67
CA LEU A 230 36.44 -21.03 -19.68
C LEU A 230 35.07 -21.69 -19.43
N GLY A 231 34.83 -22.82 -20.08
CA GLY A 231 33.61 -23.58 -19.85
C GLY A 231 33.58 -24.88 -20.66
N VAL A 232 32.72 -25.79 -20.21
CA VAL A 232 32.50 -27.10 -20.85
C VAL A 232 31.08 -27.12 -21.39
N SER A 233 30.97 -27.50 -22.68
CA SER A 233 29.69 -27.80 -23.31
C SER A 233 29.57 -29.34 -23.47
N SER A 234 28.32 -29.81 -23.33
CA SER A 234 28.02 -31.23 -23.57
C SER A 234 26.69 -31.35 -24.33
N TRP A 235 26.67 -32.27 -25.28
CA TRP A 235 25.49 -32.59 -26.07
C TRP A 235 24.99 -34.01 -25.71
N PRO A 236 23.67 -34.30 -25.88
CA PRO A 236 23.11 -35.61 -25.54
C PRO A 236 23.72 -36.80 -26.27
N ASP A 237 24.27 -36.56 -27.46
CA ASP A 237 24.92 -37.53 -28.35
C ASP A 237 26.40 -37.76 -28.01
N GLY A 238 26.92 -37.08 -27.00
CA GLY A 238 28.28 -37.32 -26.48
C GLY A 238 29.40 -36.53 -27.14
N GLU A 239 29.05 -35.50 -27.96
CA GLU A 239 30.02 -34.55 -28.53
C GLU A 239 30.40 -33.43 -27.55
#